data_092b1781d730dff0f29ca205f97d8dd4
#
_entry.id   092b1781d730dff0f29ca205f97d8dd4
#
_cell.length_a   1.000
_cell.length_b   1.000
_cell.length_c   1.000
_cell.angle_alpha   90.00
_cell.angle_beta   90.00
_cell.angle_gamma   90.00
#
_symmetry.space_group_name_H-M   'P 1'
#
loop_
_entity.id
_entity.type
_entity.pdbx_description
1 polymer ?
#
loop_
_entity_poly.entity_id
_entity_poly.type
_entity_poly.pdbx_seq_one_letter_code
_entity_poly.pdbx_strand_id
1 'polypeptide(L)'
;MPVVEGAEFPLLNSKEETERWEALYGKFAYKGCWTDYFPARRSTIYEEHYHPPDVVPPLPEGEPHTKPLPETAAEFIVRMVHKYPGEVVLWAGGPLTNYALALRLDPSVATLAREFVMMGSGLYADKGAIDTGAIDARREFNWWFDPEAARIVLRAPWKKVTITPIDISVKTRFTTQMQAEIAKANTPVTRYLDKYSLPGYMWDEIAGAALIDPSIITVQKQMYMDIDTDHGADYGKTLFWDAKAQVPPYERLANVQFDLDTQKFYKLYIELMTRPERH
;
A
#
# COMPACT_ATOMS: atom_id res chain seq x y z
N MET A 1 -8.70 7.87 -17.79
CA MET A 1 -7.90 8.21 -16.60
C MET A 1 -6.44 8.14 -17.01
N PRO A 2 -5.57 9.12 -16.67
CA PRO A 2 -4.16 9.06 -17.03
C PRO A 2 -3.44 7.95 -16.26
N VAL A 3 -2.45 7.35 -16.88
CA VAL A 3 -1.52 6.38 -16.31
C VAL A 3 -0.11 6.92 -16.51
N VAL A 4 0.75 6.77 -15.52
CA VAL A 4 2.16 7.16 -15.57
C VAL A 4 3.02 6.05 -15.00
N GLU A 5 4.25 5.92 -15.47
CA GLU A 5 5.19 4.93 -14.98
C GLU A 5 5.78 5.38 -13.63
N GLY A 6 5.84 4.45 -12.68
CA GLY A 6 6.47 4.63 -11.38
C GLY A 6 7.94 4.25 -11.38
N ALA A 7 8.59 4.43 -10.22
CA ALA A 7 9.93 3.95 -9.98
C ALA A 7 9.96 2.40 -10.01
N GLU A 8 10.92 1.83 -10.69
CA GLU A 8 11.12 0.37 -10.78
C GLU A 8 11.81 -0.17 -9.52
N PHE A 9 12.58 0.66 -8.84
CA PHE A 9 13.42 0.27 -7.70
C PHE A 9 13.09 1.09 -6.45
N PRO A 10 13.26 0.50 -5.25
CA PRO A 10 13.36 1.26 -4.00
C PRO A 10 14.53 2.25 -4.03
N LEU A 11 14.56 3.19 -3.11
CA LEU A 11 15.63 4.19 -3.02
C LEU A 11 17.00 3.57 -2.68
N LEU A 12 17.05 2.64 -1.73
CA LEU A 12 18.29 1.98 -1.30
C LEU A 12 18.15 0.47 -1.19
N ASN A 13 17.01 -0.05 -0.74
CA ASN A 13 16.83 -1.48 -0.57
C ASN A 13 16.94 -2.23 -1.92
N SER A 14 17.46 -3.45 -1.89
CA SER A 14 17.62 -4.27 -3.08
C SER A 14 17.48 -5.76 -2.74
N LYS A 15 17.44 -6.61 -3.77
CA LYS A 15 17.44 -8.07 -3.59
C LYS A 15 18.67 -8.51 -2.80
N GLU A 16 19.85 -8.00 -3.16
CA GLU A 16 21.13 -8.35 -2.55
C GLU A 16 21.21 -7.90 -1.09
N GLU A 17 20.74 -6.69 -0.78
CA GLU A 17 20.68 -6.20 0.61
C GLU A 17 19.68 -7.02 1.44
N THR A 18 18.55 -7.38 0.87
CA THR A 18 17.57 -8.26 1.51
C THR A 18 18.17 -9.64 1.77
N GLU A 19 18.87 -10.23 0.83
CA GLU A 19 19.53 -11.54 1.00
C GLU A 19 20.62 -11.51 2.08
N ARG A 20 21.40 -10.42 2.16
CA ARG A 20 22.38 -10.21 3.25
C ARG A 20 21.69 -10.12 4.61
N TRP A 21 20.61 -9.36 4.70
CA TRP A 21 19.82 -9.25 5.91
C TRP A 21 19.22 -10.63 6.31
N GLU A 22 18.67 -11.36 5.36
CA GLU A 22 18.11 -12.69 5.59
C GLU A 22 19.12 -13.70 6.07
N ALA A 23 20.36 -13.61 5.63
CA ALA A 23 21.46 -14.50 6.05
C ALA A 23 21.79 -14.32 7.55
N LEU A 24 21.49 -13.16 8.14
CA LEU A 24 21.79 -12.83 9.53
C LEU A 24 20.58 -12.95 10.45
N TYR A 25 19.38 -12.61 9.99
CA TYR A 25 18.23 -12.33 10.84
C TYR A 25 16.98 -13.15 10.55
N GLY A 26 16.95 -13.91 9.46
CA GLY A 26 15.82 -14.78 9.11
C GLY A 26 15.21 -14.49 7.75
N LYS A 27 14.44 -15.44 7.21
CA LYS A 27 13.90 -15.42 5.86
C LYS A 27 12.54 -14.74 5.80
N PHE A 28 12.34 -13.86 4.82
CA PHE A 28 11.02 -13.37 4.45
C PHE A 28 10.26 -14.44 3.66
N ALA A 29 8.99 -14.62 3.94
CA ALA A 29 8.12 -15.48 3.15
C ALA A 29 7.67 -14.80 1.85
N TYR A 30 7.58 -13.46 1.85
CA TYR A 30 7.22 -12.66 0.69
C TYR A 30 8.12 -11.43 0.59
N LYS A 31 8.70 -11.23 -0.59
CA LYS A 31 9.62 -10.13 -0.90
C LYS A 31 9.22 -9.37 -2.17
N GLY A 32 7.95 -9.40 -2.53
CA GLY A 32 7.50 -8.83 -3.79
C GLY A 32 8.22 -9.47 -4.98
N CYS A 33 8.66 -8.66 -5.93
CA CYS A 33 9.39 -9.11 -7.13
C CYS A 33 10.71 -9.83 -6.84
N TRP A 34 11.23 -9.77 -5.62
CA TRP A 34 12.45 -10.49 -5.22
C TRP A 34 12.18 -11.89 -4.65
N THR A 35 10.95 -12.34 -4.67
CA THR A 35 10.59 -13.69 -4.22
C THR A 35 10.97 -14.69 -5.30
N ASP A 36 11.96 -15.56 -5.02
CA ASP A 36 12.44 -16.56 -5.99
C ASP A 36 11.43 -17.69 -6.23
N TYR A 37 10.67 -18.04 -5.20
CA TYR A 37 9.62 -19.04 -5.24
C TYR A 37 8.48 -18.66 -4.33
N PHE A 38 7.33 -18.48 -4.93
CA PHE A 38 6.08 -18.36 -4.19
C PHE A 38 5.34 -19.68 -4.28
N PRO A 39 5.14 -20.44 -3.17
CA PRO A 39 4.39 -21.67 -3.24
C PRO A 39 3.01 -21.35 -3.81
N ALA A 40 2.70 -21.94 -4.96
CA ALA A 40 1.48 -21.70 -5.71
C ALA A 40 0.26 -21.68 -4.77
N ARG A 41 -0.20 -20.50 -4.42
CA ARG A 41 -1.44 -20.32 -3.67
C ARG A 41 -2.60 -20.53 -4.62
N ARG A 42 -2.80 -21.80 -5.04
CA ARG A 42 -3.99 -22.28 -5.73
C ARG A 42 -4.39 -21.58 -7.05
N SER A 43 -3.53 -20.79 -7.64
CA SER A 43 -3.82 -20.14 -8.90
C SER A 43 -2.89 -20.64 -9.99
N THR A 44 -3.46 -21.25 -11.00
CA THR A 44 -2.81 -21.54 -12.27
C THR A 44 -2.65 -20.28 -13.14
N ILE A 45 -3.08 -19.11 -12.64
CA ILE A 45 -3.19 -17.88 -13.40
C ILE A 45 -2.02 -16.94 -13.16
N TYR A 46 -1.43 -16.97 -11.95
CA TYR A 46 -0.36 -16.08 -11.57
C TYR A 46 0.65 -16.79 -10.68
N GLU A 47 1.85 -16.98 -11.17
CA GLU A 47 3.02 -17.38 -10.39
C GLU A 47 3.97 -16.18 -10.34
N GLU A 48 4.19 -15.62 -9.17
CA GLU A 48 5.21 -14.60 -8.98
C GLU A 48 6.58 -15.27 -8.96
N HIS A 49 7.35 -15.04 -10.00
CA HIS A 49 8.76 -15.42 -10.08
C HIS A 49 9.61 -14.17 -10.10
N TYR A 50 10.79 -14.24 -9.49
CA TYR A 50 11.77 -13.17 -9.66
C TYR A 50 12.09 -12.98 -11.15
N HIS A 51 12.04 -11.76 -11.58
CA HIS A 51 12.57 -11.32 -12.86
C HIS A 51 13.39 -10.04 -12.66
N PRO A 52 14.41 -9.79 -13.49
CA PRO A 52 15.10 -8.50 -13.51
C PRO A 52 14.11 -7.36 -13.78
N PRO A 53 14.33 -6.17 -13.22
CA PRO A 53 13.37 -5.06 -13.35
C PRO A 53 13.21 -4.53 -14.78
N ASP A 54 14.17 -4.77 -15.64
CA ASP A 54 14.15 -4.48 -17.08
C ASP A 54 13.42 -5.55 -17.92
N VAL A 55 12.93 -6.60 -17.29
CA VAL A 55 12.19 -7.69 -17.94
C VAL A 55 10.72 -7.61 -17.55
N VAL A 56 9.86 -7.35 -18.51
CA VAL A 56 8.40 -7.44 -18.32
C VAL A 56 7.99 -8.91 -18.49
N PRO A 57 7.45 -9.55 -17.44
CA PRO A 57 6.96 -10.93 -17.55
C PRO A 57 5.71 -10.98 -18.44
N PRO A 58 5.41 -12.13 -19.08
CA PRO A 58 4.17 -12.31 -19.81
C PRO A 58 2.95 -12.05 -18.91
N LEU A 59 2.04 -11.20 -19.35
CA LEU A 59 0.82 -10.87 -18.61
C LEU A 59 -0.30 -11.86 -18.98
N PRO A 60 -0.90 -12.57 -17.99
CA PRO A 60 -1.97 -13.54 -18.24
C PRO A 60 -3.20 -12.95 -18.97
N GLU A 61 -3.46 -11.67 -18.72
CA GLU A 61 -4.54 -10.87 -19.34
C GLU A 61 -4.16 -10.26 -20.69
N GLY A 62 -2.88 -10.32 -21.09
CA GLY A 62 -2.35 -9.67 -22.28
C GLY A 62 -1.89 -8.24 -22.03
N GLU A 63 -1.29 -7.63 -23.03
CA GLU A 63 -0.74 -6.27 -22.96
C GLU A 63 -1.84 -5.20 -22.86
N PRO A 64 -1.66 -4.16 -22.01
CA PRO A 64 -2.62 -3.07 -21.92
C PRO A 64 -2.59 -2.19 -23.21
N HIS A 65 -3.76 -1.73 -23.62
CA HIS A 65 -3.87 -0.78 -24.74
C HIS A 65 -3.61 0.67 -24.34
N THR A 66 -3.67 0.98 -23.05
CA THR A 66 -3.41 2.33 -22.52
C THR A 66 -1.90 2.59 -22.51
N LYS A 67 -1.50 3.68 -23.16
CA LYS A 67 -0.10 4.14 -23.11
C LYS A 67 0.08 5.09 -21.93
N PRO A 68 1.18 4.96 -21.17
CA PRO A 68 1.50 5.91 -20.11
C PRO A 68 1.79 7.30 -20.70
N LEU A 69 1.57 8.34 -19.89
CA LEU A 69 2.00 9.70 -20.23
C LEU A 69 3.54 9.76 -20.23
N PRO A 70 4.15 10.65 -21.01
CA PRO A 70 5.60 10.79 -21.11
C PRO A 70 6.19 11.61 -19.95
N GLU A 71 5.84 11.25 -18.72
CA GLU A 71 6.33 11.84 -17.48
C GLU A 71 6.38 10.75 -16.40
N THR A 72 7.23 10.91 -15.40
CA THR A 72 7.30 9.99 -14.25
C THR A 72 6.15 10.21 -13.27
N ALA A 73 5.85 9.19 -12.44
CA ALA A 73 4.83 9.34 -11.40
C ALA A 73 5.16 10.48 -10.42
N ALA A 74 6.43 10.73 -10.12
CA ALA A 74 6.86 11.81 -9.24
C ALA A 74 6.55 13.19 -9.86
N GLU A 75 6.87 13.40 -11.15
CA GLU A 75 6.55 14.63 -11.88
C GLU A 75 5.04 14.84 -12.01
N PHE A 76 4.30 13.76 -12.28
CA PHE A 76 2.83 13.81 -12.33
C PHE A 76 2.23 14.25 -10.99
N ILE A 77 2.71 13.70 -9.86
CA ILE A 77 2.25 14.08 -8.51
C ILE A 77 2.51 15.57 -8.29
N VAL A 78 3.73 16.05 -8.53
CA VAL A 78 4.10 17.48 -8.40
C VAL A 78 3.16 18.35 -9.23
N ARG A 79 3.03 18.04 -10.51
CA ARG A 79 2.19 18.79 -11.43
C ARG A 79 0.71 18.83 -10.99
N MET A 80 0.18 17.71 -10.48
CA MET A 80 -1.22 17.64 -10.09
C MET A 80 -1.52 18.43 -8.81
N VAL A 81 -0.65 18.39 -7.78
CA VAL A 81 -0.87 19.17 -6.58
C VAL A 81 -0.73 20.67 -6.79
N HIS A 82 0.13 21.09 -7.75
CA HIS A 82 0.21 22.49 -8.18
C HIS A 82 -0.99 22.94 -9.01
N LYS A 83 -1.51 22.05 -9.85
CA LYS A 83 -2.69 22.34 -10.66
C LYS A 83 -3.98 22.48 -9.82
N TYR A 84 -4.08 21.70 -8.75
CA TYR A 84 -5.26 21.63 -7.89
C TYR A 84 -4.86 21.73 -6.40
N PRO A 85 -4.32 22.90 -5.96
CA PRO A 85 -3.81 23.04 -4.60
C PRO A 85 -4.92 22.92 -3.56
N GLY A 86 -4.70 22.04 -2.56
CA GLY A 86 -5.68 21.78 -1.52
C GLY A 86 -6.84 20.85 -1.91
N GLU A 87 -6.89 20.36 -3.14
CA GLU A 87 -7.97 19.49 -3.62
C GLU A 87 -7.50 18.02 -3.77
N VAL A 88 -6.22 17.80 -4.08
CA VAL A 88 -5.69 16.48 -4.36
C VAL A 88 -5.53 15.67 -3.09
N VAL A 89 -6.15 14.50 -3.05
CA VAL A 89 -5.82 13.44 -2.10
C VAL A 89 -4.81 12.52 -2.76
N LEU A 90 -3.68 12.31 -2.11
CA LEU A 90 -2.70 11.31 -2.51
C LEU A 90 -3.04 10.01 -1.78
N TRP A 91 -3.15 8.92 -2.53
CA TRP A 91 -3.48 7.60 -1.98
C TRP A 91 -2.42 6.58 -2.39
N ALA A 92 -1.90 5.83 -1.43
CA ALA A 92 -0.87 4.82 -1.63
C ALA A 92 -1.32 3.44 -1.14
N GLY A 93 -1.34 2.46 -2.05
CA GLY A 93 -1.56 1.05 -1.77
C GLY A 93 -0.31 0.18 -1.99
N GLY A 94 0.87 0.79 -2.02
CA GLY A 94 2.16 0.11 -2.24
C GLY A 94 3.33 0.88 -1.63
N PRO A 95 4.58 0.49 -1.95
CA PRO A 95 5.78 1.20 -1.50
C PRO A 95 5.76 2.69 -1.85
N LEU A 96 6.34 3.50 -0.99
CA LEU A 96 6.17 4.96 -1.03
C LEU A 96 7.21 5.69 -1.91
N THR A 97 7.97 4.96 -2.71
CA THR A 97 9.08 5.47 -3.55
C THR A 97 8.68 6.66 -4.41
N ASN A 98 7.57 6.57 -5.14
CA ASN A 98 7.12 7.66 -6.02
C ASN A 98 6.77 8.95 -5.25
N TYR A 99 6.20 8.83 -4.06
CA TYR A 99 5.88 9.99 -3.21
C TYR A 99 7.15 10.60 -2.58
N ALA A 100 8.10 9.76 -2.19
CA ALA A 100 9.40 10.23 -1.72
C ALA A 100 10.16 10.99 -2.81
N LEU A 101 10.17 10.50 -4.04
CA LEU A 101 10.76 11.17 -5.18
C LEU A 101 10.04 12.49 -5.48
N ALA A 102 8.71 12.53 -5.45
CA ALA A 102 7.94 13.76 -5.62
C ALA A 102 8.29 14.82 -4.56
N LEU A 103 8.42 14.41 -3.28
CA LEU A 103 8.83 15.29 -2.18
C LEU A 103 10.28 15.78 -2.30
N ARG A 104 11.15 15.02 -2.96
CA ARG A 104 12.54 15.43 -3.25
C ARG A 104 12.62 16.40 -4.42
N LEU A 105 11.76 16.22 -5.41
CA LEU A 105 11.62 17.17 -6.52
C LEU A 105 11.01 18.50 -6.05
N ASP A 106 9.96 18.42 -5.24
CA ASP A 106 9.28 19.60 -4.69
C ASP A 106 8.70 19.32 -3.30
N PRO A 107 9.35 19.80 -2.22
CA PRO A 107 8.86 19.64 -0.86
C PRO A 107 7.47 20.24 -0.60
N SER A 108 7.00 21.19 -1.43
CA SER A 108 5.70 21.80 -1.28
C SER A 108 4.54 20.85 -1.57
N VAL A 109 4.80 19.68 -2.19
CA VAL A 109 3.80 18.62 -2.42
C VAL A 109 3.02 18.30 -1.14
N ALA A 110 3.71 18.17 0.01
CA ALA A 110 3.08 17.85 1.27
C ALA A 110 2.09 18.92 1.75
N THR A 111 2.39 20.20 1.51
CA THR A 111 1.54 21.32 1.94
C THR A 111 0.48 21.70 0.91
N LEU A 112 0.69 21.35 -0.37
CA LEU A 112 -0.28 21.58 -1.44
C LEU A 112 -1.34 20.48 -1.50
N ALA A 113 -1.00 19.23 -1.16
CA ALA A 113 -2.00 18.17 -1.08
C ALA A 113 -3.03 18.43 0.03
N ARG A 114 -4.26 17.96 -0.17
CA ARG A 114 -5.33 18.01 0.84
C ARG A 114 -5.07 17.01 1.98
N GLU A 115 -4.69 15.79 1.61
CA GLU A 115 -4.49 14.68 2.52
C GLU A 115 -3.59 13.63 1.87
N PHE A 116 -2.83 12.91 2.67
CA PHE A 116 -2.13 11.70 2.28
C PHE A 116 -2.76 10.49 3.00
N VAL A 117 -3.20 9.50 2.23
CA VAL A 117 -3.81 8.26 2.73
C VAL A 117 -2.96 7.09 2.27
N MET A 118 -2.62 6.18 3.17
CA MET A 118 -1.82 5.01 2.81
C MET A 118 -2.31 3.73 3.49
N MET A 119 -2.26 2.63 2.77
CA MET A 119 -2.19 1.30 3.35
C MET A 119 -0.73 0.97 3.62
N GLY A 120 -0.41 0.56 4.82
CA GLY A 120 0.94 0.20 5.22
C GLY A 120 1.15 0.26 6.72
N SER A 121 2.29 -0.16 7.17
CA SER A 121 2.69 -0.36 8.55
C SER A 121 2.08 -1.61 9.22
N GLY A 122 2.76 -2.03 10.29
CA GLY A 122 2.23 -2.97 11.28
C GLY A 122 2.70 -2.52 12.67
N LEU A 123 1.83 -2.64 13.67
CA LEU A 123 2.11 -2.14 15.01
C LEU A 123 2.29 -3.25 16.03
N TYR A 124 1.39 -4.22 16.07
CA TYR A 124 1.35 -5.25 17.09
C TYR A 124 1.60 -6.63 16.49
N ALA A 125 2.26 -7.49 17.26
CA ALA A 125 2.50 -8.87 16.87
C ALA A 125 1.17 -9.63 16.84
N ASP A 126 0.53 -9.67 15.69
CA ASP A 126 -0.68 -10.44 15.44
C ASP A 126 -0.37 -11.64 14.56
N LYS A 127 -0.95 -12.77 14.89
CA LYS A 127 -0.79 -14.00 14.10
C LYS A 127 -1.21 -13.80 12.64
N GLY A 128 -2.26 -13.02 12.40
CA GLY A 128 -2.73 -12.69 11.07
C GLY A 128 -1.68 -11.95 10.24
N ALA A 129 -0.92 -11.04 10.85
CA ALA A 129 0.15 -10.33 10.18
C ALA A 129 1.28 -11.28 9.76
N ILE A 130 1.66 -12.22 10.62
CA ILE A 130 2.66 -13.25 10.32
C ILE A 130 2.16 -14.18 9.21
N ASP A 131 0.88 -14.58 9.24
CA ASP A 131 0.26 -15.42 8.21
C ASP A 131 0.28 -14.77 6.81
N THR A 132 0.50 -13.47 6.71
CA THR A 132 0.62 -12.73 5.45
C THR A 132 2.04 -12.62 4.89
N GLY A 133 3.00 -13.27 5.53
CA GLY A 133 4.37 -13.36 5.06
C GLY A 133 5.34 -12.36 5.71
N ALA A 134 4.88 -11.53 6.65
CA ALA A 134 5.78 -10.70 7.45
C ALA A 134 6.61 -11.57 8.41
N ILE A 135 7.87 -11.22 8.64
CA ILE A 135 8.72 -11.86 9.65
C ILE A 135 8.19 -11.53 11.06
N ASP A 136 7.78 -10.29 11.24
CA ASP A 136 7.06 -9.82 12.42
C ASP A 136 6.03 -8.75 12.01
N ALA A 137 5.04 -8.47 12.87
CA ALA A 137 3.96 -7.56 12.55
C ALA A 137 4.42 -6.14 12.15
N ARG A 138 5.57 -5.69 12.64
CA ARG A 138 6.10 -4.34 12.39
C ARG A 138 6.86 -4.20 11.08
N ARG A 139 7.07 -5.30 10.33
CA ARG A 139 7.66 -5.28 8.98
C ARG A 139 6.61 -5.57 7.95
N GLU A 140 5.66 -4.66 7.81
CA GLU A 140 4.68 -4.72 6.75
C GLU A 140 5.34 -4.39 5.40
N PHE A 141 4.92 -5.10 4.34
CA PHE A 141 5.59 -5.11 3.04
C PHE A 141 5.74 -3.72 2.41
N ASN A 142 4.71 -2.90 2.36
CA ASN A 142 4.73 -1.60 1.66
C ASN A 142 5.79 -0.66 2.24
N TRP A 143 5.95 -0.66 3.55
CA TRP A 143 6.95 0.18 4.20
C TRP A 143 8.33 -0.46 4.21
N TRP A 144 8.39 -1.78 4.46
CA TRP A 144 9.66 -2.50 4.50
C TRP A 144 10.35 -2.57 3.12
N PHE A 145 9.60 -2.61 2.02
CA PHE A 145 10.18 -2.71 0.68
C PHE A 145 11.02 -1.47 0.32
N ASP A 146 10.63 -0.28 0.79
CA ASP A 146 11.41 0.96 0.68
C ASP A 146 11.34 1.79 1.97
N PRO A 147 12.12 1.40 3.00
CA PRO A 147 12.10 2.09 4.30
C PRO A 147 12.50 3.56 4.23
N GLU A 148 13.45 3.89 3.38
CA GLU A 148 13.93 5.27 3.18
C GLU A 148 12.82 6.15 2.59
N ALA A 149 12.09 5.65 1.61
CA ALA A 149 10.93 6.36 1.06
C ALA A 149 9.84 6.52 2.12
N ALA A 150 9.54 5.47 2.88
CA ALA A 150 8.56 5.55 3.96
C ALA A 150 8.94 6.63 4.99
N ARG A 151 10.21 6.68 5.43
CA ARG A 151 10.71 7.72 6.35
C ARG A 151 10.58 9.12 5.77
N ILE A 152 10.94 9.33 4.50
CA ILE A 152 10.80 10.63 3.83
C ILE A 152 9.33 11.09 3.84
N VAL A 153 8.43 10.18 3.48
CA VAL A 153 6.99 10.48 3.41
C VAL A 153 6.41 10.74 4.80
N LEU A 154 6.71 9.92 5.79
CA LEU A 154 6.17 10.05 7.15
C LEU A 154 6.58 11.36 7.83
N ARG A 155 7.81 11.84 7.57
CA ARG A 155 8.34 13.07 8.14
C ARG A 155 7.96 14.34 7.38
N ALA A 156 7.35 14.22 6.21
CA ALA A 156 6.92 15.37 5.43
C ALA A 156 5.77 16.14 6.13
N PRO A 157 5.68 17.47 5.94
CA PRO A 157 4.72 18.33 6.66
C PRO A 157 3.32 18.28 6.03
N TRP A 158 2.73 17.09 5.95
CA TRP A 158 1.37 16.91 5.45
C TRP A 158 0.34 17.62 6.34
N LYS A 159 -0.71 18.17 5.73
CA LYS A 159 -1.85 18.73 6.47
C LYS A 159 -2.62 17.65 7.24
N LYS A 160 -2.72 16.47 6.64
CA LYS A 160 -3.39 15.32 7.23
C LYS A 160 -2.79 14.03 6.65
N VAL A 161 -2.51 13.08 7.53
CA VAL A 161 -2.09 11.73 7.16
C VAL A 161 -3.05 10.73 7.77
N THR A 162 -3.50 9.77 6.96
CA THR A 162 -4.31 8.64 7.42
C THR A 162 -3.62 7.34 7.04
N ILE A 163 -3.45 6.45 8.00
CA ILE A 163 -2.77 5.17 7.84
C ILE A 163 -3.73 4.04 8.17
N THR A 164 -3.85 3.10 7.22
CA THR A 164 -4.56 1.83 7.38
C THR A 164 -3.52 0.73 7.55
N PRO A 165 -3.18 0.32 8.79
CA PRO A 165 -2.15 -0.68 9.02
C PRO A 165 -2.65 -2.10 8.74
N ILE A 166 -1.71 -3.05 8.64
CA ILE A 166 -2.00 -4.48 8.51
C ILE A 166 -2.90 -5.00 9.63
N ASP A 167 -2.81 -4.41 10.82
CA ASP A 167 -3.57 -4.77 12.03
C ASP A 167 -5.08 -4.70 11.83
N ILE A 168 -5.58 -3.76 11.03
CA ILE A 168 -7.01 -3.67 10.70
C ILE A 168 -7.35 -4.51 9.48
N SER A 169 -6.45 -4.61 8.51
CA SER A 169 -6.68 -5.28 7.23
C SER A 169 -6.92 -6.78 7.41
N VAL A 170 -6.22 -7.42 8.35
CA VAL A 170 -6.40 -8.86 8.66
C VAL A 170 -7.78 -9.22 9.23
N LYS A 171 -8.60 -8.23 9.58
CA LYS A 171 -9.99 -8.42 10.05
C LYS A 171 -10.98 -8.66 8.92
N THR A 172 -10.57 -8.49 7.66
CA THR A 172 -11.44 -8.58 6.49
C THR A 172 -10.91 -9.59 5.49
N ARG A 173 -11.81 -10.17 4.71
CA ARG A 173 -11.44 -11.09 3.63
C ARG A 173 -12.33 -10.92 2.41
N PHE A 174 -11.72 -10.83 1.26
CA PHE A 174 -12.35 -11.10 -0.02
C PHE A 174 -12.54 -12.61 -0.14
N THR A 175 -13.79 -13.06 -0.25
CA THR A 175 -14.12 -14.48 -0.26
C THR A 175 -14.60 -14.91 -1.64
N THR A 176 -14.51 -16.21 -1.96
CA THR A 176 -15.07 -16.79 -3.18
C THR A 176 -16.59 -16.50 -3.31
N GLN A 177 -17.31 -16.48 -2.18
CA GLN A 177 -18.74 -16.15 -2.20
C GLN A 177 -18.96 -14.68 -2.59
N MET A 178 -18.17 -13.75 -2.05
CA MET A 178 -18.22 -12.32 -2.39
C MET A 178 -17.87 -12.11 -3.88
N GLN A 179 -16.83 -12.79 -4.37
CA GLN A 179 -16.44 -12.77 -5.78
C GLN A 179 -17.58 -13.19 -6.69
N ALA A 180 -18.23 -14.33 -6.38
CA ALA A 180 -19.37 -14.83 -7.14
C ALA A 180 -20.60 -13.90 -7.09
N GLU A 181 -20.80 -13.19 -5.98
CA GLU A 181 -21.86 -12.17 -5.86
C GLU A 181 -21.57 -10.96 -6.75
N ILE A 182 -20.38 -10.42 -6.70
CA ILE A 182 -19.93 -9.28 -7.52
C ILE A 182 -19.99 -9.63 -9.01
N ALA A 183 -19.60 -10.84 -9.39
CA ALA A 183 -19.61 -11.32 -10.78
C ALA A 183 -20.99 -11.25 -11.44
N LYS A 184 -22.09 -11.36 -10.67
CA LYS A 184 -23.47 -11.27 -11.19
C LYS A 184 -23.78 -9.93 -11.86
N ALA A 185 -23.08 -8.85 -11.50
CA ALA A 185 -23.27 -7.54 -12.13
C ALA A 185 -22.78 -7.50 -13.59
N ASN A 186 -21.92 -8.44 -14.00
CA ASN A 186 -21.44 -8.66 -15.37
C ASN A 186 -20.91 -7.39 -16.08
N THR A 187 -20.28 -6.49 -15.33
CA THR A 187 -19.57 -5.32 -15.88
C THR A 187 -18.16 -5.74 -16.34
N PRO A 188 -17.44 -4.95 -17.14
CA PRO A 188 -16.03 -5.22 -17.46
C PRO A 188 -15.16 -5.45 -16.22
N VAL A 189 -15.34 -4.60 -15.19
CA VAL A 189 -14.61 -4.71 -13.92
C VAL A 189 -14.94 -6.01 -13.20
N THR A 190 -16.22 -6.34 -13.05
CA THR A 190 -16.62 -7.54 -12.31
C THR A 190 -16.25 -8.84 -13.02
N ARG A 191 -16.23 -8.86 -14.36
CA ARG A 191 -15.69 -9.99 -15.13
C ARG A 191 -14.18 -10.15 -14.94
N TYR A 192 -13.44 -9.04 -14.87
CA TYR A 192 -12.01 -9.08 -14.58
C TYR A 192 -11.75 -9.64 -13.18
N LEU A 193 -12.45 -9.12 -12.16
CA LEU A 193 -12.35 -9.62 -10.79
C LEU A 193 -12.69 -11.10 -10.67
N ASP A 194 -13.75 -11.57 -11.34
CA ASP A 194 -14.15 -12.99 -11.34
C ASP A 194 -13.06 -13.89 -11.92
N LYS A 195 -12.37 -13.43 -12.95
CA LYS A 195 -11.35 -14.22 -13.64
C LYS A 195 -9.98 -14.19 -12.94
N TYR A 196 -9.58 -13.06 -12.41
CA TYR A 196 -8.19 -12.84 -11.99
C TYR A 196 -8.01 -12.59 -10.49
N SER A 197 -9.05 -12.22 -9.73
CA SER A 197 -8.90 -12.01 -8.30
C SER A 197 -8.86 -13.32 -7.53
N LEU A 198 -8.07 -13.31 -6.45
CA LEU A 198 -7.96 -14.44 -5.54
C LEU A 198 -8.54 -14.08 -4.16
N PRO A 199 -9.18 -15.03 -3.48
CA PRO A 199 -9.57 -14.85 -2.08
C PRO A 199 -8.37 -14.53 -1.21
N GLY A 200 -8.49 -13.49 -0.38
CA GLY A 200 -7.41 -13.02 0.47
C GLY A 200 -7.85 -11.97 1.47
N TYR A 201 -6.90 -11.40 2.19
CA TYR A 201 -7.17 -10.22 3.01
C TYR A 201 -7.45 -9.01 2.12
N MET A 202 -8.25 -8.08 2.63
CA MET A 202 -8.56 -6.83 1.94
C MET A 202 -7.73 -5.70 2.57
N TRP A 203 -6.63 -5.38 1.90
CA TRP A 203 -5.64 -4.42 2.38
C TRP A 203 -6.01 -2.99 1.99
N ASP A 204 -5.89 -2.73 0.72
CA ASP A 204 -6.03 -1.44 0.07
C ASP A 204 -7.48 -1.02 -0.04
N GLU A 205 -8.38 -1.99 -0.13
CA GLU A 205 -9.82 -1.78 -0.22
C GLU A 205 -10.35 -1.06 1.02
N ILE A 206 -9.83 -1.37 2.23
CA ILE A 206 -10.23 -0.64 3.44
C ILE A 206 -9.77 0.80 3.37
N ALA A 207 -8.51 1.05 2.99
CA ALA A 207 -7.98 2.41 2.89
C ALA A 207 -8.77 3.24 1.88
N GLY A 208 -9.10 2.66 0.72
CA GLY A 208 -9.93 3.29 -0.30
C GLY A 208 -11.38 3.52 0.15
N ALA A 209 -12.00 2.52 0.78
CA ALA A 209 -13.37 2.63 1.29
C ALA A 209 -13.49 3.66 2.42
N ALA A 210 -12.51 3.71 3.33
CA ALA A 210 -12.48 4.69 4.42
C ALA A 210 -12.30 6.14 3.92
N LEU A 211 -11.64 6.32 2.77
CA LEU A 211 -11.57 7.62 2.11
C LEU A 211 -12.94 8.05 1.54
N ILE A 212 -13.71 7.10 1.02
CA ILE A 212 -15.05 7.35 0.44
C ILE A 212 -16.11 7.52 1.54
N ASP A 213 -16.14 6.63 2.53
CA ASP A 213 -17.02 6.69 3.70
C ASP A 213 -16.21 6.48 4.99
N PRO A 214 -15.71 7.55 5.63
CA PRO A 214 -14.94 7.45 6.87
C PRO A 214 -15.70 6.78 8.04
N SER A 215 -17.02 6.70 7.97
CA SER A 215 -17.85 6.13 9.03
C SER A 215 -17.82 4.60 9.10
N ILE A 216 -17.09 3.93 8.18
CA ILE A 216 -16.76 2.51 8.32
C ILE A 216 -15.72 2.28 9.43
N ILE A 217 -14.90 3.29 9.75
CA ILE A 217 -13.86 3.19 10.78
C ILE A 217 -14.47 3.48 12.15
N THR A 218 -14.39 2.52 13.05
CA THR A 218 -14.96 2.61 14.39
C THR A 218 -13.94 3.01 15.45
N VAL A 219 -12.65 2.72 15.23
CA VAL A 219 -11.56 3.11 16.14
C VAL A 219 -10.39 3.69 15.34
N GLN A 220 -10.04 4.94 15.65
CA GLN A 220 -8.90 5.66 15.11
C GLN A 220 -8.17 6.40 16.22
N LYS A 221 -6.84 6.44 16.16
CA LYS A 221 -5.99 7.15 17.13
C LYS A 221 -4.98 8.02 16.41
N GLN A 222 -4.61 9.13 17.03
CA GLN A 222 -3.42 9.89 16.61
C GLN A 222 -2.17 9.28 17.23
N MET A 223 -1.17 9.03 16.41
CA MET A 223 0.11 8.46 16.81
C MET A 223 1.23 9.09 16.00
N TYR A 224 2.41 9.19 16.59
CA TYR A 224 3.63 9.43 15.82
C TYR A 224 4.06 8.12 15.17
N MET A 225 4.45 8.20 13.91
CA MET A 225 4.80 7.03 13.10
C MET A 225 6.07 7.29 12.33
N ASP A 226 7.00 6.35 12.39
CA ASP A 226 8.25 6.36 11.62
C ASP A 226 8.67 4.94 11.26
N ILE A 227 9.80 4.77 10.64
CA ILE A 227 10.36 3.48 10.27
C ILE A 227 11.87 3.45 10.56
N ASP A 228 12.36 2.30 10.98
CA ASP A 228 13.78 2.09 11.19
C ASP A 228 14.50 1.96 9.84
N THR A 229 15.52 2.80 9.64
CA THR A 229 16.38 2.78 8.44
C THR A 229 17.84 2.46 8.77
N ASP A 230 18.14 2.08 10.00
CA ASP A 230 19.45 1.57 10.34
C ASP A 230 19.57 0.13 9.83
N HIS A 231 20.60 -0.16 9.01
CA HIS A 231 20.79 -1.45 8.36
C HIS A 231 21.19 -2.58 9.33
N GLY A 232 20.48 -2.66 10.47
CA GLY A 232 20.61 -3.70 11.49
C GLY A 232 19.43 -4.65 11.53
N ALA A 233 19.28 -5.35 12.66
CA ALA A 233 18.20 -6.32 12.86
C ALA A 233 16.79 -5.70 12.74
N ASP A 234 16.65 -4.41 12.99
CA ASP A 234 15.37 -3.71 12.98
C ASP A 234 15.08 -2.93 11.68
N TYR A 235 15.97 -2.99 10.69
CA TYR A 235 15.77 -2.35 9.38
C TYR A 235 14.39 -2.65 8.80
N GLY A 236 13.68 -1.60 8.43
CA GLY A 236 12.32 -1.69 7.88
C GLY A 236 11.21 -1.93 8.91
N LYS A 237 11.51 -1.89 10.22
CA LYS A 237 10.48 -1.95 11.26
C LYS A 237 9.74 -0.64 11.44
N THR A 238 8.42 -0.71 11.54
CA THR A 238 7.60 0.42 11.98
C THR A 238 7.98 0.83 13.41
N LEU A 239 8.22 2.12 13.59
CA LEU A 239 8.36 2.79 14.87
C LEU A 239 7.10 3.60 15.15
N PHE A 240 6.58 3.54 16.38
CA PHE A 240 5.36 4.27 16.71
C PHE A 240 5.33 4.69 18.18
N TRP A 241 4.71 5.83 18.45
CA TRP A 241 4.57 6.40 19.78
C TRP A 241 3.17 6.99 19.99
N ASP A 242 2.71 6.95 21.23
CA ASP A 242 1.48 7.64 21.62
C ASP A 242 1.59 9.14 21.32
N ALA A 243 0.47 9.78 20.97
CA ALA A 243 0.43 11.22 20.67
C ALA A 243 0.94 12.13 21.80
N LYS A 244 1.01 11.63 23.04
CA LYS A 244 1.52 12.35 24.21
C LYS A 244 3.01 12.10 24.47
N ALA A 245 3.65 11.23 23.70
CA ALA A 245 5.06 10.94 23.88
C ALA A 245 5.94 12.14 23.51
N GLN A 246 7.07 12.26 24.20
CA GLN A 246 8.13 13.17 23.76
C GLN A 246 8.90 12.49 22.64
N VAL A 247 8.78 13.02 21.45
CA VAL A 247 9.43 12.50 20.24
C VAL A 247 10.36 13.56 19.62
N PRO A 248 11.30 13.18 18.75
CA PRO A 248 12.09 14.14 18.00
C PRO A 248 11.21 15.13 17.20
N PRO A 249 11.65 16.37 17.00
CA PRO A 249 10.84 17.45 16.42
C PRO A 249 10.45 17.22 14.94
N TYR A 250 11.06 16.27 14.28
CA TYR A 250 10.74 15.89 12.91
C TYR A 250 9.65 14.83 12.80
N GLU A 251 9.27 14.19 13.92
CA GLU A 251 8.16 13.23 13.92
C GLU A 251 6.82 13.92 13.70
N ARG A 252 5.93 13.26 12.98
CA ARG A 252 4.60 13.80 12.61
C ARG A 252 3.49 12.90 13.10
N LEU A 253 2.39 13.52 13.54
CA LEU A 253 1.17 12.81 13.91
C LEU A 253 0.44 12.31 12.66
N ALA A 254 0.00 11.07 12.73
CA ALA A 254 -0.89 10.45 11.74
C ALA A 254 -2.16 9.94 12.42
N ASN A 255 -3.26 9.86 11.67
CA ASN A 255 -4.48 9.20 12.08
C ASN A 255 -4.36 7.72 11.71
N VAL A 256 -4.19 6.86 12.70
CA VAL A 256 -4.01 5.41 12.52
C VAL A 256 -5.31 4.68 12.81
N GLN A 257 -5.76 3.88 11.87
CA GLN A 257 -7.03 3.14 11.95
C GLN A 257 -6.82 1.79 12.62
N PHE A 258 -7.67 1.44 13.60
CA PHE A 258 -7.52 0.21 14.40
C PHE A 258 -8.70 -0.75 14.30
N ASP A 259 -9.89 -0.22 13.99
CA ASP A 259 -11.09 -1.06 13.88
C ASP A 259 -12.10 -0.49 12.91
N LEU A 260 -12.96 -1.37 12.40
CA LEU A 260 -13.97 -1.02 11.42
C LEU A 260 -15.27 -1.79 11.63
N ASP A 261 -16.37 -1.25 11.14
CA ASP A 261 -17.61 -1.97 10.92
C ASP A 261 -17.47 -2.82 9.64
N THR A 262 -17.12 -4.08 9.83
CA THR A 262 -16.87 -5.04 8.75
C THR A 262 -18.09 -5.22 7.86
N GLN A 263 -19.31 -5.24 8.41
CA GLN A 263 -20.54 -5.42 7.63
C GLN A 263 -20.81 -4.22 6.74
N LYS A 264 -20.63 -3.03 7.29
CA LYS A 264 -20.77 -1.78 6.55
C LYS A 264 -19.71 -1.67 5.44
N PHE A 265 -18.48 -2.04 5.74
CA PHE A 265 -17.40 -2.09 4.77
C PHE A 265 -17.73 -3.04 3.60
N TYR A 266 -18.11 -4.28 3.87
CA TYR A 266 -18.44 -5.24 2.81
C TYR A 266 -19.62 -4.77 1.95
N LYS A 267 -20.66 -4.21 2.57
CA LYS A 267 -21.79 -3.64 1.83
C LYS A 267 -21.34 -2.53 0.89
N LEU A 268 -20.54 -1.59 1.40
CA LEU A 268 -19.99 -0.48 0.59
C LEU A 268 -19.12 -1.02 -0.56
N TYR A 269 -18.23 -1.98 -0.26
CA TYR A 269 -17.36 -2.57 -1.27
C TYR A 269 -18.14 -3.22 -2.41
N ILE A 270 -19.10 -4.10 -2.09
CA ILE A 270 -19.95 -4.76 -3.09
C ILE A 270 -20.72 -3.72 -3.92
N GLU A 271 -21.32 -2.72 -3.26
CA GLU A 271 -22.03 -1.64 -3.94
C GLU A 271 -21.13 -0.88 -4.93
N LEU A 272 -19.92 -0.54 -4.53
CA LEU A 272 -18.97 0.18 -5.39
C LEU A 272 -18.51 -0.67 -6.58
N MET A 273 -18.20 -1.94 -6.36
CA MET A 273 -17.75 -2.85 -7.42
C MET A 273 -18.83 -3.22 -8.43
N THR A 274 -20.09 -3.20 -8.02
CA THR A 274 -21.23 -3.57 -8.87
C THR A 274 -21.93 -2.37 -9.55
N ARG A 275 -21.46 -1.15 -9.28
CA ARG A 275 -22.03 0.05 -9.92
C ARG A 275 -21.91 -0.03 -11.45
N PRO A 276 -22.95 0.36 -12.18
CA PRO A 276 -22.85 0.53 -13.62
C PRO A 276 -21.79 1.57 -13.98
N GLU A 277 -21.09 1.35 -15.09
CA GLU A 277 -20.19 2.36 -15.63
C GLU A 277 -20.99 3.65 -15.92
N ARG A 278 -20.47 4.78 -15.47
CA ARG A 278 -20.97 6.08 -15.91
C ARG A 278 -20.31 6.42 -17.25
N HIS A 279 -21.09 6.37 -18.29
CA HIS A 279 -20.68 6.84 -19.62
C HIS A 279 -20.50 8.34 -19.67
#